data_2429c6f1872c11c19d40ec100a36e6e3
#
_entry.id   2429c6f1872c11c19d40ec100a36e6e3
#
_cell.length_a   1.000
_cell.length_b   1.000
_cell.length_c   1.000
_cell.angle_alpha   90.00
_cell.angle_beta   90.00
_cell.angle_gamma   90.00
#
_symmetry.space_group_name_H-M   'P 1'
#
loop_
_entity.id
_entity.type
_entity.pdbx_description
1 polymer ?
#
loop_
_entity_poly.entity_id
_entity_poly.type
_entity_poly.pdbx_seq_one_letter_code
_entity_poly.pdbx_strand_id
1 'polypeptide(L)'
;MPRPPWSDRHAQIHRGLRVRPLLPPGCGVVVAVSGGQDSVALLRLLVDLQPKWHWRLWAVHCDHGWRPDSAENAAFVADLCQSWGVPCQVIAAETRPTTEADARQWRYEALGDVAQTLGATHIATGHTATDRAETLLYNLLRGSGTDGLQALAWQRSLSPAQPGLTVVRPLLDLTRQDTAQFCQQFNLPVWIDSTNADLTYARNRLRLEVFPLLQRHFNPRVDQTLAQTAEILTAEVALLDQMTEELYAKTVQPQDLSWVIQRSVLRSAPLALQRRVLRRVLQRVMTAPVSFDHGEKLVALMAAPNRSQTDPFPGGWLARVEADQIRLMPKADG
;
A
#
# COMPACT_ATOMS: atom_id res chain seq x y z
N MET A 1 -32.03 18.81 5.66
CA MET A 1 -32.12 17.79 4.60
C MET A 1 -32.63 16.50 5.20
N PRO A 2 -33.51 15.73 4.54
CA PRO A 2 -33.90 14.40 5.00
C PRO A 2 -32.64 13.54 5.12
N ARG A 3 -32.59 12.70 6.17
CA ARG A 3 -31.46 11.77 6.35
C ARG A 3 -31.41 10.86 5.12
N PRO A 4 -30.23 10.66 4.50
CA PRO A 4 -30.11 9.74 3.38
C PRO A 4 -30.52 8.34 3.82
N PRO A 5 -31.18 7.55 2.95
CA PRO A 5 -31.58 6.20 3.30
C PRO A 5 -30.33 5.38 3.66
N TRP A 6 -30.36 4.75 4.84
CA TRP A 6 -29.27 3.93 5.35
C TRP A 6 -29.23 2.59 4.61
N SER A 7 -28.16 2.29 3.89
CA SER A 7 -27.97 1.03 3.17
C SER A 7 -27.05 0.05 3.93
N ASP A 8 -27.00 -1.19 3.45
CA ASP A 8 -26.09 -2.23 3.99
C ASP A 8 -24.63 -1.79 3.91
N ARG A 9 -24.26 -1.01 2.88
CA ARG A 9 -22.89 -0.49 2.72
C ARG A 9 -22.54 0.55 3.78
N HIS A 10 -23.47 1.41 4.15
CA HIS A 10 -23.31 2.31 5.30
C HIS A 10 -23.09 1.53 6.59
N ALA A 11 -23.92 0.49 6.83
CA ALA A 11 -23.79 -0.36 8.00
C ALA A 11 -22.46 -1.11 8.03
N GLN A 12 -21.99 -1.61 6.87
CA GLN A 12 -20.74 -2.33 6.74
C GLN A 12 -19.54 -1.41 7.05
N ILE A 13 -19.46 -0.24 6.42
CA ILE A 13 -18.40 0.74 6.66
C ILE A 13 -18.43 1.22 8.12
N HIS A 14 -19.61 1.56 8.65
CA HIS A 14 -19.74 1.99 10.05
C HIS A 14 -19.23 0.93 11.03
N ARG A 15 -19.57 -0.35 10.83
CA ARG A 15 -19.05 -1.46 11.66
C ARG A 15 -17.54 -1.63 11.48
N GLY A 16 -17.05 -1.59 10.23
CA GLY A 16 -15.62 -1.69 9.93
C GLY A 16 -14.79 -0.63 10.65
N LEU A 17 -15.24 0.62 10.63
CA LEU A 17 -14.58 1.74 11.32
C LEU A 17 -14.61 1.63 12.85
N ARG A 18 -15.61 0.95 13.42
CA ARG A 18 -15.66 0.67 14.87
C ARG A 18 -14.70 -0.44 15.29
N VAL A 19 -14.54 -1.46 14.45
CA VAL A 19 -13.62 -2.58 14.70
C VAL A 19 -12.17 -2.18 14.43
N ARG A 20 -11.95 -1.41 13.36
CA ARG A 20 -10.64 -0.87 12.98
C ARG A 20 -10.72 0.65 13.06
N PRO A 21 -10.07 1.29 14.03
CA PRO A 21 -10.18 2.75 14.24
C PRO A 21 -9.39 3.54 13.17
N LEU A 22 -9.78 3.37 11.89
CA LEU A 22 -9.14 4.02 10.74
C LEU A 22 -9.34 5.53 10.72
N LEU A 23 -10.50 5.99 11.18
CA LEU A 23 -10.92 7.39 11.20
C LEU A 23 -11.53 7.70 12.57
N PRO A 24 -10.74 8.16 13.54
CA PRO A 24 -11.25 8.53 14.87
C PRO A 24 -12.34 9.60 14.80
N PRO A 25 -13.30 9.60 15.75
CA PRO A 25 -14.30 10.67 15.83
C PRO A 25 -13.66 12.06 15.92
N GLY A 26 -14.22 13.03 15.19
CA GLY A 26 -13.78 14.42 15.19
C GLY A 26 -12.50 14.71 14.40
N CYS A 27 -11.84 13.70 13.83
CA CYS A 27 -10.61 13.93 13.09
C CYS A 27 -10.85 14.70 11.76
N GLY A 28 -9.80 15.35 11.26
CA GLY A 28 -9.76 15.94 9.93
C GLY A 28 -9.38 14.89 8.90
N VAL A 29 -10.15 14.81 7.80
CA VAL A 29 -9.98 13.82 6.74
C VAL A 29 -9.95 14.48 5.38
N VAL A 30 -8.87 14.33 4.65
CA VAL A 30 -8.78 14.63 3.21
C VAL A 30 -9.22 13.39 2.44
N VAL A 31 -10.23 13.52 1.61
CA VAL A 31 -10.73 12.43 0.75
C VAL A 31 -10.20 12.63 -0.66
N ALA A 32 -9.42 11.67 -1.16
CA ALA A 32 -8.93 11.69 -2.53
C ALA A 32 -10.05 11.29 -3.50
N VAL A 33 -10.47 12.20 -4.38
CA VAL A 33 -11.60 12.01 -5.28
C VAL A 33 -11.15 12.14 -6.74
N SER A 34 -11.14 11.02 -7.46
CA SER A 34 -10.80 10.99 -8.89
C SER A 34 -12.02 11.19 -9.81
N GLY A 35 -13.23 11.19 -9.28
CA GLY A 35 -14.47 11.18 -10.06
C GLY A 35 -14.97 9.77 -10.41
N GLY A 36 -14.10 8.74 -10.38
CA GLY A 36 -14.49 7.36 -10.63
C GLY A 36 -15.33 6.77 -9.49
N GLN A 37 -16.07 5.68 -9.79
CA GLN A 37 -17.09 5.10 -8.92
C GLN A 37 -16.62 4.84 -7.48
N ASP A 38 -15.41 4.31 -7.30
CA ASP A 38 -14.92 3.93 -5.96
C ASP A 38 -14.64 5.17 -5.10
N SER A 39 -14.09 6.23 -5.68
CA SER A 39 -13.83 7.48 -4.99
C SER A 39 -15.11 8.28 -4.71
N VAL A 40 -16.09 8.22 -5.62
CA VAL A 40 -17.41 8.83 -5.45
C VAL A 40 -18.19 8.10 -4.36
N ALA A 41 -18.18 6.75 -4.38
CA ALA A 41 -18.80 5.95 -3.33
C ALA A 41 -18.16 6.20 -1.95
N LEU A 42 -16.82 6.29 -1.88
CA LEU A 42 -16.12 6.64 -0.65
C LEU A 42 -16.56 7.99 -0.10
N LEU A 43 -16.51 9.03 -0.93
CA LEU A 43 -16.89 10.38 -0.50
C LEU A 43 -18.32 10.41 0.00
N ARG A 44 -19.26 9.81 -0.74
CA ARG A 44 -20.68 9.76 -0.36
C ARG A 44 -20.89 9.05 0.97
N LEU A 45 -20.29 7.86 1.16
CA LEU A 45 -20.37 7.11 2.41
C LEU A 45 -19.81 7.91 3.61
N LEU A 46 -18.70 8.61 3.42
CA LEU A 46 -18.11 9.43 4.50
C LEU A 46 -18.98 10.65 4.82
N VAL A 47 -19.56 11.31 3.82
CA VAL A 47 -20.51 12.43 4.01
C VAL A 47 -21.75 11.96 4.79
N ASP A 48 -22.33 10.82 4.41
CA ASP A 48 -23.53 10.29 5.08
C ASP A 48 -23.25 9.82 6.52
N LEU A 49 -22.04 9.35 6.79
CA LEU A 49 -21.58 8.95 8.11
C LEU A 49 -21.07 10.12 8.97
N GLN A 50 -20.73 11.25 8.38
CA GLN A 50 -20.15 12.42 9.04
C GLN A 50 -20.92 12.86 10.30
N PRO A 51 -22.26 12.94 10.30
CA PRO A 51 -23.00 13.36 11.50
C PRO A 51 -22.83 12.42 12.70
N LYS A 52 -22.46 11.14 12.47
CA LYS A 52 -22.24 10.16 13.55
C LYS A 52 -20.81 10.18 14.09
N TRP A 53 -19.86 10.59 13.25
CA TRP A 53 -18.43 10.55 13.55
C TRP A 53 -17.82 11.92 13.79
N HIS A 54 -18.56 13.00 13.47
CA HIS A 54 -18.15 14.39 13.62
C HIS A 54 -16.85 14.74 12.88
N TRP A 55 -16.57 14.07 11.75
CA TRP A 55 -15.39 14.35 10.93
C TRP A 55 -15.45 15.72 10.30
N ARG A 56 -14.28 16.33 10.09
CA ARG A 56 -14.11 17.47 9.20
C ARG A 56 -13.61 16.92 7.86
N LEU A 57 -14.44 16.99 6.82
CA LEU A 57 -14.16 16.40 5.51
C LEU A 57 -13.76 17.49 4.52
N TRP A 58 -12.72 17.20 3.75
CA TRP A 58 -12.30 17.96 2.57
C TRP A 58 -12.08 16.99 1.42
N ALA A 59 -12.55 17.33 0.22
CA ALA A 59 -12.27 16.58 -1.00
C ALA A 59 -11.05 17.18 -1.71
N VAL A 60 -10.20 16.33 -2.26
CA VAL A 60 -9.08 16.75 -3.09
C VAL A 60 -9.07 15.94 -4.39
N HIS A 61 -9.10 16.64 -5.49
CA HIS A 61 -8.89 16.08 -6.83
C HIS A 61 -7.48 16.41 -7.31
N CYS A 62 -6.73 15.39 -7.72
CA CYS A 62 -5.38 15.55 -8.26
C CYS A 62 -5.44 15.32 -9.78
N ASP A 63 -5.22 16.38 -10.55
CA ASP A 63 -5.15 16.33 -12.00
C ASP A 63 -3.68 16.25 -12.46
N HIS A 64 -3.28 15.12 -12.98
CA HIS A 64 -1.92 14.90 -13.51
C HIS A 64 -1.77 15.26 -14.99
N GLY A 65 -2.83 15.79 -15.65
CA GLY A 65 -2.80 16.29 -17.01
C GLY A 65 -2.54 15.23 -18.10
N TRP A 66 -2.79 13.94 -17.82
CA TRP A 66 -2.54 12.87 -18.80
C TRP A 66 -3.62 12.76 -19.87
N ARG A 67 -4.82 13.22 -19.57
CA ARG A 67 -5.99 13.06 -20.43
C ARG A 67 -6.43 14.38 -21.02
N PRO A 68 -6.96 14.37 -22.26
CA PRO A 68 -7.54 15.57 -22.86
C PRO A 68 -8.75 16.11 -22.08
N ASP A 69 -9.51 15.21 -21.41
CA ASP A 69 -10.73 15.51 -20.65
C ASP A 69 -10.47 15.78 -19.14
N SER A 70 -9.20 16.05 -18.76
CA SER A 70 -8.88 16.21 -17.34
C SER A 70 -9.48 17.45 -16.71
N ALA A 71 -9.62 18.54 -17.47
CA ALA A 71 -10.27 19.76 -17.00
C ALA A 71 -11.78 19.56 -16.75
N GLU A 72 -12.45 18.84 -17.64
CA GLU A 72 -13.86 18.48 -17.48
C GLU A 72 -14.07 17.55 -16.29
N ASN A 73 -13.15 16.59 -16.08
CA ASN A 73 -13.18 15.72 -14.92
C ASN A 73 -12.98 16.52 -13.61
N ALA A 74 -12.06 17.48 -13.59
CA ALA A 74 -11.85 18.36 -12.44
C ALA A 74 -13.08 19.20 -12.11
N ALA A 75 -13.71 19.78 -13.13
CA ALA A 75 -14.96 20.53 -12.97
C ALA A 75 -16.09 19.62 -12.45
N PHE A 76 -16.25 18.43 -13.03
CA PHE A 76 -17.22 17.43 -12.54
C PHE A 76 -17.04 17.12 -11.06
N VAL A 77 -15.82 16.88 -10.58
CA VAL A 77 -15.55 16.59 -9.18
C VAL A 77 -15.85 17.79 -8.29
N ALA A 78 -15.51 19.01 -8.73
CA ALA A 78 -15.79 20.24 -7.99
C ALA A 78 -17.31 20.44 -7.82
N ASP A 79 -18.09 20.31 -8.89
CA ASP A 79 -19.56 20.44 -8.88
C ASP A 79 -20.21 19.37 -7.99
N LEU A 80 -19.71 18.13 -8.06
CA LEU A 80 -20.16 17.02 -7.21
C LEU A 80 -19.96 17.36 -5.73
N CYS A 81 -18.77 17.79 -5.36
CA CYS A 81 -18.43 18.17 -3.99
C CYS A 81 -19.29 19.35 -3.50
N GLN A 82 -19.47 20.36 -4.33
CA GLN A 82 -20.33 21.51 -4.03
C GLN A 82 -21.78 21.06 -3.77
N SER A 83 -22.31 20.15 -4.60
CA SER A 83 -23.67 19.63 -4.44
C SER A 83 -23.89 18.88 -3.13
N TRP A 84 -22.82 18.31 -2.57
CA TRP A 84 -22.83 17.59 -1.28
C TRP A 84 -22.36 18.44 -0.11
N GLY A 85 -22.03 19.71 -0.33
CA GLY A 85 -21.58 20.63 0.72
C GLY A 85 -20.20 20.30 1.29
N VAL A 86 -19.34 19.66 0.49
CA VAL A 86 -17.96 19.32 0.87
C VAL A 86 -16.99 20.29 0.24
N PRO A 87 -16.14 20.99 1.02
CA PRO A 87 -15.07 21.80 0.46
C PRO A 87 -14.17 20.96 -0.46
N CYS A 88 -13.91 21.45 -1.66
CA CYS A 88 -13.11 20.74 -2.66
C CYS A 88 -11.93 21.60 -3.11
N GLN A 89 -10.76 20.97 -3.22
CA GLN A 89 -9.58 21.56 -3.83
C GLN A 89 -9.15 20.72 -5.04
N VAL A 90 -8.95 21.38 -6.17
CA VAL A 90 -8.37 20.78 -7.38
C VAL A 90 -6.90 21.17 -7.44
N ILE A 91 -6.02 20.19 -7.59
CA ILE A 91 -4.57 20.39 -7.73
C ILE A 91 -4.14 19.83 -9.07
N ALA A 92 -3.60 20.68 -9.90
CA ALA A 92 -3.01 20.30 -11.18
C ALA A 92 -1.49 20.13 -11.01
N ALA A 93 -0.92 19.11 -11.67
CA ALA A 93 0.52 18.94 -11.71
C ALA A 93 1.17 20.03 -12.58
N GLU A 94 2.13 20.76 -12.02
CA GLU A 94 2.91 21.77 -12.76
C GLU A 94 3.71 21.15 -13.90
N THR A 95 4.25 19.97 -13.64
CA THR A 95 4.96 19.15 -14.63
C THR A 95 4.26 17.80 -14.75
N ARG A 96 3.91 17.43 -15.98
CA ARG A 96 3.24 16.16 -16.25
C ARG A 96 4.12 14.98 -15.82
N PRO A 97 3.67 14.11 -14.89
CA PRO A 97 4.42 12.92 -14.50
C PRO A 97 4.67 12.00 -15.68
N THR A 98 5.84 11.37 -15.75
CA THR A 98 6.24 10.53 -16.87
C THR A 98 5.81 9.08 -16.74
N THR A 99 5.71 8.59 -15.49
CA THR A 99 5.33 7.20 -15.19
C THR A 99 4.15 7.12 -14.21
N GLU A 100 3.50 5.97 -14.15
CA GLU A 100 2.44 5.70 -13.14
C GLU A 100 2.98 5.83 -11.70
N ALA A 101 4.25 5.45 -11.49
CA ALA A 101 4.91 5.57 -10.19
C ALA A 101 5.10 7.04 -9.80
N ASP A 102 5.57 7.89 -10.73
CA ASP A 102 5.75 9.33 -10.51
C ASP A 102 4.41 10.02 -10.24
N ALA A 103 3.37 9.68 -11.02
CA ALA A 103 2.04 10.21 -10.82
C ALA A 103 1.45 9.81 -9.46
N ARG A 104 1.72 8.58 -9.03
CA ARG A 104 1.33 8.10 -7.71
C ARG A 104 2.07 8.84 -6.60
N GLN A 105 3.37 9.02 -6.72
CA GLN A 105 4.19 9.74 -5.73
C GLN A 105 3.71 11.19 -5.62
N TRP A 106 3.64 11.92 -6.73
CA TRP A 106 3.15 13.28 -6.79
C TRP A 106 1.78 13.45 -6.14
N ARG A 107 0.84 12.54 -6.43
CA ARG A 107 -0.51 12.56 -5.84
C ARG A 107 -0.47 12.48 -4.32
N TYR A 108 0.36 11.60 -3.76
CA TYR A 108 0.45 11.47 -2.31
C TYR A 108 1.14 12.68 -1.66
N GLU A 109 2.11 13.29 -2.32
CA GLU A 109 2.74 14.52 -1.88
C GLU A 109 1.73 15.66 -1.86
N ALA A 110 1.01 15.89 -2.97
CA ALA A 110 -0.03 16.91 -3.07
C ALA A 110 -1.15 16.72 -2.01
N LEU A 111 -1.63 15.48 -1.82
CA LEU A 111 -2.61 15.17 -0.78
C LEU A 111 -2.07 15.46 0.63
N GLY A 112 -0.79 15.18 0.87
CA GLY A 112 -0.13 15.44 2.13
C GLY A 112 -0.01 16.91 2.44
N ASP A 113 0.41 17.74 1.49
CA ASP A 113 0.56 19.18 1.63
C ASP A 113 -0.78 19.86 1.95
N VAL A 114 -1.86 19.43 1.25
CA VAL A 114 -3.21 19.91 1.56
C VAL A 114 -3.64 19.47 2.96
N ALA A 115 -3.39 18.21 3.34
CA ALA A 115 -3.76 17.70 4.64
C ALA A 115 -3.06 18.50 5.76
N GLN A 116 -1.77 18.82 5.61
CA GLN A 116 -1.02 19.66 6.55
C GLN A 116 -1.60 21.08 6.65
N THR A 117 -1.87 21.71 5.50
CA THR A 117 -2.45 23.06 5.43
C THR A 117 -3.80 23.15 6.14
N LEU A 118 -4.62 22.11 6.02
CA LEU A 118 -5.95 22.02 6.61
C LEU A 118 -5.96 21.50 8.05
N GLY A 119 -4.81 21.09 8.59
CA GLY A 119 -4.72 20.44 9.90
C GLY A 119 -5.48 19.10 9.94
N ALA A 120 -5.54 18.41 8.80
CA ALA A 120 -6.08 17.06 8.72
C ALA A 120 -4.99 16.04 9.08
N THR A 121 -5.40 14.92 9.68
CA THR A 121 -4.50 13.85 10.11
C THR A 121 -4.62 12.59 9.25
N HIS A 122 -5.69 12.50 8.48
CA HIS A 122 -6.00 11.31 7.67
C HIS A 122 -6.27 11.66 6.21
N ILE A 123 -5.82 10.78 5.32
CA ILE A 123 -6.09 10.83 3.89
C ILE A 123 -6.84 9.55 3.53
N ALA A 124 -8.12 9.67 3.15
CA ALA A 124 -8.94 8.53 2.75
C ALA A 124 -8.88 8.31 1.24
N THR A 125 -8.65 7.07 0.81
CA THR A 125 -8.58 6.69 -0.60
C THR A 125 -9.57 5.56 -0.93
N GLY A 126 -10.17 5.60 -2.13
CA GLY A 126 -11.20 4.68 -2.61
C GLY A 126 -10.68 3.30 -3.07
N HIS A 127 -9.63 2.77 -2.45
CA HIS A 127 -9.16 1.42 -2.77
C HIS A 127 -10.11 0.36 -2.19
N THR A 128 -10.41 -0.64 -3.01
CA THR A 128 -11.39 -1.70 -2.73
C THR A 128 -10.72 -3.06 -2.50
N ALA A 129 -11.51 -4.09 -2.13
CA ALA A 129 -11.07 -5.48 -2.09
C ALA A 129 -10.54 -5.96 -3.45
N THR A 130 -11.17 -5.51 -4.54
CA THR A 130 -10.73 -5.83 -5.90
C THR A 130 -9.31 -5.27 -6.16
N ASP A 131 -9.03 -4.02 -5.77
CA ASP A 131 -7.68 -3.44 -5.91
C ASP A 131 -6.64 -4.20 -5.06
N ARG A 132 -7.05 -4.67 -3.88
CA ARG A 132 -6.19 -5.50 -3.01
C ARG A 132 -5.87 -6.83 -3.67
N ALA A 133 -6.87 -7.49 -4.25
CA ALA A 133 -6.70 -8.74 -4.98
C ALA A 133 -5.81 -8.57 -6.23
N GLU A 134 -6.03 -7.52 -7.02
CA GLU A 134 -5.19 -7.16 -8.16
C GLU A 134 -3.73 -6.97 -7.74
N THR A 135 -3.51 -6.25 -6.64
CA THR A 135 -2.16 -5.97 -6.11
C THR A 135 -1.49 -7.26 -5.63
N LEU A 136 -2.22 -8.14 -4.91
CA LEU A 136 -1.70 -9.43 -4.47
C LEU A 136 -1.28 -10.28 -5.67
N LEU A 137 -2.17 -10.45 -6.65
CA LEU A 137 -1.90 -11.27 -7.82
C LEU A 137 -0.74 -10.69 -8.65
N TYR A 138 -0.70 -9.38 -8.85
CA TYR A 138 0.40 -8.72 -9.53
C TYR A 138 1.75 -8.95 -8.84
N ASN A 139 1.78 -8.82 -7.51
CA ASN A 139 2.99 -9.03 -6.72
C ASN A 139 3.42 -10.51 -6.76
N LEU A 140 2.46 -11.45 -6.70
CA LEU A 140 2.74 -12.89 -6.83
C LEU A 140 3.40 -13.22 -8.17
N LEU A 141 2.85 -12.70 -9.27
CA LEU A 141 3.39 -12.89 -10.63
C LEU A 141 4.79 -12.30 -10.80
N ARG A 142 5.15 -11.31 -9.99
CA ARG A 142 6.51 -10.72 -9.97
C ARG A 142 7.47 -11.40 -9.00
N GLY A 143 7.05 -12.48 -8.36
CA GLY A 143 7.89 -13.24 -7.43
C GLY A 143 8.06 -12.58 -6.06
N SER A 144 7.12 -11.74 -5.63
CA SER A 144 7.16 -11.16 -4.29
C SER A 144 6.99 -12.24 -3.21
N GLY A 145 7.78 -12.14 -2.14
CA GLY A 145 7.55 -12.90 -0.92
C GLY A 145 6.33 -12.41 -0.13
N THR A 146 6.10 -12.99 1.06
CA THR A 146 4.93 -12.70 1.90
C THR A 146 4.74 -11.22 2.20
N ASP A 147 5.82 -10.45 2.34
CA ASP A 147 5.76 -9.00 2.58
C ASP A 147 5.05 -8.23 1.45
N GLY A 148 5.24 -8.66 0.20
CA GLY A 148 4.53 -8.07 -0.94
C GLY A 148 3.12 -8.62 -1.13
N LEU A 149 2.86 -9.86 -0.68
CA LEU A 149 1.57 -10.52 -0.84
C LEU A 149 0.48 -10.01 0.12
N GLN A 150 0.85 -9.32 1.20
CA GLN A 150 -0.13 -8.59 2.03
C GLN A 150 -0.82 -7.44 1.27
N ALA A 151 -0.27 -7.05 0.09
CA ALA A 151 -0.83 -6.08 -0.85
C ALA A 151 -1.13 -4.71 -0.20
N LEU A 152 -2.41 -4.29 -0.21
CA LEU A 152 -2.83 -3.01 0.33
C LEU A 152 -3.23 -3.16 1.81
N ALA A 153 -2.53 -2.47 2.70
CA ALA A 153 -2.92 -2.38 4.11
C ALA A 153 -4.09 -1.41 4.31
N TRP A 154 -4.88 -1.62 5.37
CA TRP A 154 -5.97 -0.73 5.77
C TRP A 154 -5.51 0.70 6.00
N GLN A 155 -4.35 0.84 6.62
CA GLN A 155 -3.72 2.11 6.89
C GLN A 155 -2.20 2.01 6.76
N ARG A 156 -1.57 3.13 6.46
CA ARG A 156 -0.12 3.29 6.49
C ARG A 156 0.24 4.74 6.76
N SER A 157 1.41 5.00 7.31
CA SER A 157 1.98 6.35 7.32
C SER A 157 2.14 6.86 5.89
N LEU A 158 1.91 8.13 5.66
CA LEU A 158 2.02 8.72 4.32
C LEU A 158 3.48 8.65 3.84
N SER A 159 4.36 9.32 4.53
CA SER A 159 5.81 9.30 4.29
C SER A 159 6.58 9.72 5.55
N PRO A 160 7.88 9.39 5.66
CA PRO A 160 8.73 9.91 6.73
C PRO A 160 8.88 11.43 6.72
N ALA A 161 8.77 12.06 5.54
CA ALA A 161 8.85 13.52 5.39
C ALA A 161 7.60 14.25 5.92
N GLN A 162 6.48 13.55 6.05
CA GLN A 162 5.20 14.10 6.55
C GLN A 162 4.70 13.25 7.73
N PRO A 163 5.38 13.32 8.88
CA PRO A 163 5.02 12.53 10.05
C PRO A 163 3.63 12.93 10.57
N GLY A 164 2.90 11.96 11.10
CA GLY A 164 1.55 12.18 11.64
C GLY A 164 0.42 12.12 10.63
N LEU A 165 0.71 12.04 9.31
CA LEU A 165 -0.31 11.80 8.29
C LEU A 165 -0.47 10.30 8.01
N THR A 166 -1.72 9.84 8.06
CA THR A 166 -2.08 8.44 7.82
C THR A 166 -2.97 8.31 6.59
N VAL A 167 -2.57 7.46 5.65
CA VAL A 167 -3.41 7.05 4.52
C VAL A 167 -4.29 5.88 4.97
N VAL A 168 -5.60 6.01 4.80
CA VAL A 168 -6.58 4.98 5.17
C VAL A 168 -7.41 4.54 3.95
N ARG A 169 -7.90 3.30 4.00
CA ARG A 169 -8.67 2.68 2.91
C ARG A 169 -9.97 2.06 3.44
N PRO A 170 -10.99 2.87 3.70
CA PRO A 170 -12.21 2.38 4.33
C PRO A 170 -12.99 1.36 3.49
N LEU A 171 -12.75 1.28 2.18
CA LEU A 171 -13.48 0.40 1.26
C LEU A 171 -12.82 -0.96 1.02
N LEU A 172 -11.74 -1.33 1.74
CA LEU A 172 -11.02 -2.60 1.47
C LEU A 172 -11.84 -3.88 1.71
N ASP A 173 -13.00 -3.81 2.37
CA ASP A 173 -13.96 -4.91 2.50
C ASP A 173 -15.06 -4.89 1.41
N LEU A 174 -15.08 -3.89 0.55
CA LEU A 174 -16.01 -3.77 -0.57
C LEU A 174 -15.31 -4.11 -1.88
N THR A 175 -15.99 -4.87 -2.73
CA THR A 175 -15.55 -5.07 -4.11
C THR A 175 -15.91 -3.87 -4.97
N ARG A 176 -15.27 -3.77 -6.16
CA ARG A 176 -15.65 -2.78 -7.17
C ARG A 176 -17.10 -2.96 -7.65
N GLN A 177 -17.64 -4.16 -7.62
CA GLN A 177 -19.04 -4.42 -7.88
C GLN A 177 -19.96 -3.82 -6.80
N ASP A 178 -19.54 -3.90 -5.53
CA ASP A 178 -20.29 -3.31 -4.41
C ASP A 178 -20.37 -1.79 -4.52
N THR A 179 -19.27 -1.12 -4.89
CA THR A 179 -19.24 0.34 -5.09
C THR A 179 -20.06 0.75 -6.32
N ALA A 180 -20.05 -0.05 -7.40
CA ALA A 180 -20.90 0.19 -8.57
C ALA A 180 -22.38 0.09 -8.20
N GLN A 181 -22.79 -0.97 -7.50
CA GLN A 181 -24.17 -1.14 -7.02
C GLN A 181 -24.60 0.00 -6.09
N PHE A 182 -23.71 0.44 -5.19
CA PHE A 182 -23.97 1.58 -4.32
C PHE A 182 -24.18 2.86 -5.13
N CYS A 183 -23.31 3.17 -6.10
CA CYS A 183 -23.48 4.36 -6.96
C CYS A 183 -24.80 4.29 -7.75
N GLN A 184 -25.15 3.13 -8.28
CA GLN A 184 -26.40 2.93 -9.01
C GLN A 184 -27.64 3.08 -8.09
N GLN A 185 -27.63 2.46 -6.89
CA GLN A 185 -28.73 2.54 -5.92
C GLN A 185 -29.04 3.98 -5.49
N PHE A 186 -28.01 4.83 -5.38
CA PHE A 186 -28.14 6.21 -4.95
C PHE A 186 -28.13 7.21 -6.11
N ASN A 187 -28.16 6.73 -7.36
CA ASN A 187 -28.06 7.56 -8.58
C ASN A 187 -26.90 8.55 -8.53
N LEU A 188 -25.74 8.10 -8.04
CA LEU A 188 -24.56 8.94 -7.94
C LEU A 188 -23.94 9.14 -9.33
N PRO A 189 -23.62 10.37 -9.71
CA PRO A 189 -22.91 10.62 -10.95
C PRO A 189 -21.47 10.09 -10.82
N VAL A 190 -20.99 9.41 -11.86
CA VAL A 190 -19.66 8.81 -11.93
C VAL A 190 -18.99 9.22 -13.23
N TRP A 191 -17.75 9.65 -13.15
CA TRP A 191 -16.93 9.93 -14.34
C TRP A 191 -16.35 8.62 -14.89
N ILE A 192 -16.58 8.38 -16.18
CA ILE A 192 -16.04 7.20 -16.87
C ILE A 192 -14.67 7.58 -17.43
N ASP A 193 -13.62 7.02 -16.82
CA ASP A 193 -12.25 7.22 -17.26
C ASP A 193 -11.92 6.29 -18.43
N SER A 194 -11.65 6.88 -19.61
CA SER A 194 -11.32 6.16 -20.83
C SER A 194 -10.01 5.34 -20.74
N THR A 195 -9.07 5.75 -19.86
CA THR A 195 -7.79 5.04 -19.66
C THR A 195 -7.95 3.71 -18.94
N ASN A 196 -9.10 3.46 -18.28
CA ASN A 196 -9.39 2.18 -17.65
C ASN A 196 -9.48 1.00 -18.63
N ALA A 197 -9.68 1.27 -19.93
CA ALA A 197 -9.72 0.25 -20.99
C ALA A 197 -8.35 -0.01 -21.64
N ASP A 198 -7.32 0.75 -21.32
CA ASP A 198 -6.01 0.64 -21.94
C ASP A 198 -5.24 -0.58 -21.39
N LEU A 199 -5.10 -1.60 -22.23
CA LEU A 199 -4.40 -2.85 -21.91
C LEU A 199 -2.87 -2.75 -21.90
N THR A 200 -2.28 -1.60 -22.22
CA THR A 200 -0.83 -1.38 -22.04
C THR A 200 -0.45 -1.44 -20.56
N TYR A 201 -1.35 -1.05 -19.67
CA TYR A 201 -1.16 -1.12 -18.24
C TYR A 201 -1.40 -2.54 -17.69
N ALA A 202 -0.42 -3.09 -17.01
CA ALA A 202 -0.50 -4.45 -16.46
C ALA A 202 -1.69 -4.66 -15.51
N ARG A 203 -2.08 -3.64 -14.73
CA ARG A 203 -3.26 -3.70 -13.86
C ARG A 203 -4.56 -3.80 -14.65
N ASN A 204 -4.68 -3.05 -15.76
CA ASN A 204 -5.86 -3.14 -16.61
C ASN A 204 -5.97 -4.53 -17.26
N ARG A 205 -4.85 -5.12 -17.72
CA ARG A 205 -4.84 -6.51 -18.19
C ARG A 205 -5.32 -7.50 -17.14
N LEU A 206 -4.82 -7.39 -15.90
CA LEU A 206 -5.31 -8.24 -14.81
C LEU A 206 -6.83 -8.10 -14.63
N ARG A 207 -7.31 -6.86 -14.56
CA ARG A 207 -8.74 -6.54 -14.33
C ARG A 207 -9.64 -7.00 -15.47
N LEU A 208 -9.25 -6.75 -16.71
CA LEU A 208 -10.13 -6.94 -17.88
C LEU A 208 -10.02 -8.33 -18.51
N GLU A 209 -8.89 -9.01 -18.34
CA GLU A 209 -8.64 -10.31 -18.97
C GLU A 209 -8.50 -11.43 -17.94
N VAL A 210 -7.63 -11.27 -16.95
CA VAL A 210 -7.27 -12.35 -16.02
C VAL A 210 -8.37 -12.60 -14.99
N PHE A 211 -8.83 -11.55 -14.28
CA PHE A 211 -9.88 -11.71 -13.26
C PHE A 211 -11.18 -12.27 -13.83
N PRO A 212 -11.71 -11.84 -14.99
CA PRO A 212 -12.89 -12.45 -15.59
C PRO A 212 -12.70 -13.94 -15.94
N LEU A 213 -11.51 -14.32 -16.39
CA LEU A 213 -11.17 -15.72 -16.66
C LEU A 213 -11.16 -16.54 -15.36
N LEU A 214 -10.53 -16.04 -14.31
CA LEU A 214 -10.49 -16.69 -12.99
C LEU A 214 -11.89 -16.82 -12.39
N GLN A 215 -12.73 -15.77 -12.50
CA GLN A 215 -14.11 -15.77 -12.02
C GLN A 215 -14.98 -16.80 -12.74
N ARG A 216 -14.82 -16.92 -14.07
CA ARG A 216 -15.62 -17.83 -14.91
C ARG A 216 -15.23 -19.29 -14.70
N HIS A 217 -13.94 -19.59 -14.62
CA HIS A 217 -13.45 -20.97 -14.71
C HIS A 217 -13.00 -21.56 -13.37
N PHE A 218 -12.76 -20.75 -12.34
CA PHE A 218 -12.21 -21.23 -11.06
C PHE A 218 -13.08 -20.83 -9.87
N ASN A 219 -13.25 -19.53 -9.60
CA ASN A 219 -14.01 -19.06 -8.45
C ASN A 219 -14.70 -17.73 -8.77
N PRO A 220 -16.04 -17.68 -8.81
CA PRO A 220 -16.78 -16.44 -9.08
C PRO A 220 -16.48 -15.29 -8.10
N ARG A 221 -15.93 -15.61 -6.91
CA ARG A 221 -15.55 -14.64 -5.86
C ARG A 221 -14.05 -14.59 -5.64
N VAL A 222 -13.24 -14.82 -6.67
CA VAL A 222 -11.77 -14.88 -6.56
C VAL A 222 -11.17 -13.59 -6.03
N ASP A 223 -11.71 -12.44 -6.38
CA ASP A 223 -11.28 -11.14 -5.87
C ASP A 223 -11.46 -11.02 -4.35
N GLN A 224 -12.62 -11.42 -3.83
CA GLN A 224 -12.86 -11.48 -2.38
C GLN A 224 -11.93 -12.48 -1.69
N THR A 225 -11.75 -13.66 -2.27
CA THR A 225 -10.89 -14.71 -1.71
C THR A 225 -9.44 -14.25 -1.63
N LEU A 226 -8.91 -13.64 -2.70
CA LEU A 226 -7.55 -13.10 -2.71
C LEU A 226 -7.39 -11.93 -1.72
N ALA A 227 -8.39 -11.05 -1.62
CA ALA A 227 -8.37 -9.97 -0.63
C ALA A 227 -8.36 -10.51 0.82
N GLN A 228 -9.11 -11.57 1.10
CA GLN A 228 -9.09 -12.27 2.40
C GLN A 228 -7.74 -12.93 2.67
N THR A 229 -7.13 -13.57 1.67
CA THR A 229 -5.76 -14.10 1.78
C THR A 229 -4.76 -13.01 2.14
N ALA A 230 -4.85 -11.83 1.49
CA ALA A 230 -4.00 -10.69 1.82
C ALA A 230 -4.20 -10.19 3.26
N GLU A 231 -5.44 -10.25 3.78
CA GLU A 231 -5.75 -9.89 5.17
C GLU A 231 -5.07 -10.84 6.17
N ILE A 232 -5.17 -12.15 5.92
CA ILE A 232 -4.51 -13.17 6.76
C ILE A 232 -3.00 -12.94 6.75
N LEU A 233 -2.42 -12.80 5.56
CA LEU A 233 -0.97 -12.55 5.40
C LEU A 233 -0.52 -11.26 6.11
N THR A 234 -1.36 -10.23 6.16
CA THR A 234 -1.05 -8.98 6.87
C THR A 234 -0.79 -9.22 8.36
N ALA A 235 -1.63 -10.03 9.02
CA ALA A 235 -1.46 -10.36 10.43
C ALA A 235 -0.23 -11.26 10.67
N GLU A 236 -0.02 -12.25 9.80
CA GLU A 236 1.14 -13.15 9.89
C GLU A 236 2.46 -12.41 9.67
N VAL A 237 2.51 -11.52 8.67
CA VAL A 237 3.69 -10.70 8.40
C VAL A 237 3.98 -9.75 9.56
N ALA A 238 2.98 -9.13 10.16
CA ALA A 238 3.17 -8.26 11.33
C ALA A 238 3.80 -9.00 12.51
N LEU A 239 3.35 -10.23 12.80
CA LEU A 239 3.95 -11.07 13.83
C LEU A 239 5.41 -11.42 13.50
N LEU A 240 5.66 -11.88 12.27
CA LEU A 240 7.01 -12.21 11.81
C LEU A 240 7.95 -11.00 11.82
N ASP A 241 7.44 -9.81 11.51
CA ASP A 241 8.22 -8.58 11.58
C ASP A 241 8.60 -8.21 13.00
N GLN A 242 7.68 -8.33 13.96
CA GLN A 242 7.98 -8.12 15.37
C GLN A 242 9.06 -9.09 15.86
N MET A 243 8.89 -10.40 15.60
CA MET A 243 9.89 -11.41 15.98
C MET A 243 11.25 -11.17 15.30
N THR A 244 11.22 -10.69 14.06
CA THR A 244 12.43 -10.33 13.32
C THR A 244 13.17 -9.15 13.93
N GLU A 245 12.45 -8.11 14.37
CA GLU A 245 13.06 -6.96 15.07
C GLU A 245 13.73 -7.37 16.37
N GLU A 246 13.04 -8.17 17.18
CA GLU A 246 13.58 -8.66 18.44
C GLU A 246 14.84 -9.51 18.23
N LEU A 247 14.84 -10.37 17.19
CA LEU A 247 15.99 -11.21 16.87
C LEU A 247 17.12 -10.38 16.24
N TYR A 248 16.79 -9.42 15.38
CA TYR A 248 17.75 -8.50 14.76
C TYR A 248 18.51 -7.71 15.83
N ALA A 249 17.82 -7.14 16.80
CA ALA A 249 18.43 -6.37 17.89
C ALA A 249 19.41 -7.23 18.74
N LYS A 250 19.15 -8.54 18.85
CA LYS A 250 20.00 -9.48 19.61
C LYS A 250 21.20 -9.97 18.80
N THR A 251 21.11 -10.02 17.48
CA THR A 251 22.07 -10.74 16.62
C THR A 251 22.88 -9.87 15.72
N VAL A 252 22.44 -8.64 15.41
CA VAL A 252 23.08 -7.76 14.43
C VAL A 252 23.59 -6.49 15.10
N GLN A 253 24.86 -6.18 14.90
CA GLN A 253 25.47 -4.98 15.44
C GLN A 253 26.27 -4.24 14.35
N PRO A 254 26.12 -2.91 14.23
CA PRO A 254 27.04 -2.12 13.41
C PRO A 254 28.41 -2.05 14.10
N GLN A 255 29.49 -2.21 13.34
CA GLN A 255 30.84 -2.07 13.81
C GLN A 255 31.70 -1.37 12.75
N ASP A 256 32.10 -0.13 13.00
CA ASP A 256 32.79 0.74 12.04
C ASP A 256 32.03 0.81 10.71
N LEU A 257 32.68 0.45 9.59
CA LEU A 257 32.09 0.36 8.25
C LEU A 257 31.51 -1.04 7.94
N SER A 258 31.22 -1.86 8.94
CA SER A 258 30.75 -3.24 8.76
C SER A 258 29.52 -3.55 9.62
N TRP A 259 28.86 -4.66 9.30
CA TRP A 259 27.80 -5.26 10.11
C TRP A 259 28.27 -6.62 10.63
N VAL A 260 28.14 -6.87 11.90
CA VAL A 260 28.48 -8.13 12.53
C VAL A 260 27.20 -8.86 12.91
N ILE A 261 27.11 -10.15 12.51
CA ILE A 261 25.95 -11.02 12.76
C ILE A 261 26.43 -12.19 13.64
N GLN A 262 25.80 -12.38 14.80
CA GLN A 262 26.12 -13.49 15.71
C GLN A 262 25.51 -14.80 15.19
N ARG A 263 26.36 -15.73 14.73
CA ARG A 263 25.93 -16.97 14.05
C ARG A 263 25.19 -17.94 14.97
N SER A 264 25.74 -18.25 16.14
CA SER A 264 25.15 -19.23 17.06
C SER A 264 23.74 -18.84 17.47
N VAL A 265 23.52 -17.57 17.79
CA VAL A 265 22.22 -17.04 18.20
C VAL A 265 21.24 -17.06 17.02
N LEU A 266 21.65 -16.54 15.85
CA LEU A 266 20.78 -16.50 14.68
C LEU A 266 20.47 -17.90 14.14
N ARG A 267 21.43 -18.83 14.17
CA ARG A 267 21.27 -20.22 13.72
C ARG A 267 20.28 -21.02 14.57
N SER A 268 20.12 -20.69 15.86
CA SER A 268 19.13 -21.34 16.73
C SER A 268 17.68 -20.95 16.42
N ALA A 269 17.47 -19.86 15.69
CA ALA A 269 16.15 -19.39 15.32
C ALA A 269 15.57 -20.16 14.12
N PRO A 270 14.23 -20.18 13.93
CA PRO A 270 13.59 -20.74 12.73
C PRO A 270 14.11 -20.10 11.44
N LEU A 271 14.23 -20.90 10.37
CA LEU A 271 14.77 -20.46 9.08
C LEU A 271 14.06 -19.23 8.52
N ALA A 272 12.73 -19.11 8.74
CA ALA A 272 11.96 -17.94 8.31
C ALA A 272 12.49 -16.64 8.95
N LEU A 273 12.85 -16.66 10.23
CA LEU A 273 13.41 -15.50 10.93
C LEU A 273 14.87 -15.26 10.53
N GLN A 274 15.66 -16.32 10.33
CA GLN A 274 17.02 -16.18 9.82
C GLN A 274 17.02 -15.41 8.48
N ARG A 275 16.19 -15.85 7.52
CA ARG A 275 16.03 -15.20 6.21
C ARG A 275 15.60 -13.74 6.33
N ARG A 276 14.66 -13.42 7.22
CA ARG A 276 14.17 -12.05 7.42
C ARG A 276 15.25 -11.14 8.02
N VAL A 277 15.97 -11.60 9.05
CA VAL A 277 17.08 -10.85 9.65
C VAL A 277 18.17 -10.57 8.61
N LEU A 278 18.62 -11.60 7.90
CA LEU A 278 19.67 -11.48 6.89
C LEU A 278 19.25 -10.57 5.72
N ARG A 279 17.99 -10.67 5.27
CA ARG A 279 17.45 -9.75 4.26
C ARG A 279 17.46 -8.30 4.74
N ARG A 280 17.12 -8.01 6.00
CA ARG A 280 17.18 -6.65 6.56
C ARG A 280 18.59 -6.09 6.58
N VAL A 281 19.57 -6.92 6.91
CA VAL A 281 20.99 -6.51 6.85
C VAL A 281 21.34 -6.15 5.40
N LEU A 282 21.01 -7.01 4.43
CA LEU A 282 21.29 -6.75 3.01
C LEU A 282 20.59 -5.48 2.49
N GLN A 283 19.35 -5.21 2.91
CA GLN A 283 18.61 -4.00 2.52
C GLN A 283 19.29 -2.69 2.98
N ARG A 284 20.13 -2.74 4.00
CA ARG A 284 20.88 -1.57 4.52
C ARG A 284 22.16 -1.28 3.74
N VAL A 285 22.69 -2.27 3.04
CA VAL A 285 24.01 -2.17 2.40
C VAL A 285 23.96 -2.28 0.89
N MET A 286 22.95 -2.92 0.33
CA MET A 286 22.83 -3.09 -1.13
C MET A 286 22.21 -1.85 -1.77
N THR A 287 22.72 -1.50 -2.93
CA THR A 287 22.19 -0.43 -3.79
C THR A 287 21.06 -0.91 -4.71
N ALA A 288 20.89 -2.23 -4.84
CA ALA A 288 19.85 -2.88 -5.64
C ALA A 288 18.87 -3.66 -4.76
N PRO A 289 17.67 -3.99 -5.25
CA PRO A 289 16.72 -4.83 -4.52
C PRO A 289 17.33 -6.19 -4.12
N VAL A 290 17.04 -6.62 -2.89
CA VAL A 290 17.52 -7.91 -2.39
C VAL A 290 16.72 -9.04 -3.04
N SER A 291 17.38 -9.88 -3.85
CA SER A 291 16.80 -11.09 -4.45
C SER A 291 16.79 -12.26 -3.46
N PHE A 292 16.09 -13.34 -3.81
CA PHE A 292 16.11 -14.59 -3.07
C PHE A 292 17.54 -15.16 -2.95
N ASP A 293 18.30 -15.17 -4.06
CA ASP A 293 19.67 -15.72 -4.07
C ASP A 293 20.63 -14.92 -3.20
N HIS A 294 20.44 -13.61 -3.08
CA HIS A 294 21.24 -12.79 -2.15
C HIS A 294 21.02 -13.23 -0.70
N GLY A 295 19.78 -13.50 -0.32
CA GLY A 295 19.44 -14.01 1.02
C GLY A 295 20.05 -15.39 1.27
N GLU A 296 19.90 -16.32 0.32
CA GLU A 296 20.38 -17.71 0.46
C GLU A 296 21.92 -17.78 0.55
N LYS A 297 22.66 -16.88 -0.13
CA LYS A 297 24.11 -16.76 0.05
C LYS A 297 24.50 -16.49 1.51
N LEU A 298 23.77 -15.61 2.21
CA LEU A 298 24.02 -15.38 3.65
C LEU A 298 23.55 -16.55 4.52
N VAL A 299 22.40 -17.16 4.20
CA VAL A 299 21.93 -18.35 4.91
C VAL A 299 22.95 -19.49 4.84
N ALA A 300 23.57 -19.70 3.68
CA ALA A 300 24.61 -20.71 3.51
C ALA A 300 25.82 -20.50 4.45
N LEU A 301 26.18 -19.24 4.72
CA LEU A 301 27.28 -18.93 5.66
C LEU A 301 26.97 -19.32 7.11
N MET A 302 25.71 -19.52 7.48
CA MET A 302 25.32 -19.92 8.84
C MET A 302 25.91 -21.29 9.25
N ALA A 303 26.15 -22.18 8.28
CA ALA A 303 26.77 -23.48 8.51
C ALA A 303 28.17 -23.63 7.92
N ALA A 304 28.67 -22.62 7.23
CA ALA A 304 29.94 -22.69 6.51
C ALA A 304 31.16 -22.67 7.45
N PRO A 305 32.30 -23.26 7.03
CA PRO A 305 33.55 -23.21 7.78
C PRO A 305 34.04 -21.78 8.02
N ASN A 306 34.93 -21.61 9.01
CA ASN A 306 35.60 -20.33 9.26
C ASN A 306 36.35 -19.85 8.00
N ARG A 307 36.36 -18.55 7.75
CA ARG A 307 36.93 -17.87 6.58
C ARG A 307 36.17 -18.10 5.26
N SER A 308 35.05 -18.85 5.24
CA SER A 308 34.17 -18.88 4.08
C SER A 308 33.62 -17.49 3.81
N GLN A 309 33.49 -17.14 2.53
CA GLN A 309 32.97 -15.81 2.13
C GLN A 309 32.04 -15.92 0.92
N THR A 310 31.20 -14.91 0.73
CA THR A 310 30.37 -14.77 -0.47
C THR A 310 31.12 -14.09 -1.60
N ASP A 311 30.61 -14.22 -2.83
CA ASP A 311 30.88 -13.23 -3.86
C ASP A 311 30.36 -11.85 -3.43
N PRO A 312 30.87 -10.75 -4.00
CA PRO A 312 30.37 -9.43 -3.69
C PRO A 312 28.88 -9.28 -4.03
N PHE A 313 28.15 -8.63 -3.13
CA PHE A 313 26.78 -8.17 -3.38
C PHE A 313 26.79 -6.86 -4.18
N PRO A 314 25.68 -6.49 -4.85
CA PRO A 314 25.50 -5.17 -5.44
C PRO A 314 25.79 -4.05 -4.43
N GLY A 315 26.63 -3.09 -4.82
CA GLY A 315 27.16 -2.05 -3.92
C GLY A 315 28.53 -2.38 -3.32
N GLY A 316 29.18 -3.50 -3.77
CA GLY A 316 30.56 -3.82 -3.39
C GLY A 316 30.73 -4.38 -1.98
N TRP A 317 29.69 -4.95 -1.39
CA TRP A 317 29.75 -5.60 -0.07
C TRP A 317 30.02 -7.09 -0.19
N LEU A 318 30.75 -7.68 0.77
CA LEU A 318 30.95 -9.12 0.91
C LEU A 318 30.72 -9.56 2.35
N ALA A 319 30.33 -10.81 2.52
CA ALA A 319 30.16 -11.41 3.84
C ALA A 319 31.20 -12.51 4.05
N ARG A 320 31.84 -12.54 5.22
CA ARG A 320 32.84 -13.53 5.63
C ARG A 320 32.52 -14.12 6.99
N VAL A 321 32.79 -15.38 7.14
CA VAL A 321 32.72 -16.09 8.45
C VAL A 321 33.99 -15.82 9.23
N GLU A 322 33.86 -15.28 10.43
CA GLU A 322 34.94 -15.02 11.39
C GLU A 322 34.55 -15.65 12.75
N ALA A 323 35.02 -16.86 13.01
CA ALA A 323 34.64 -17.67 14.16
C ALA A 323 33.10 -17.81 14.28
N ASP A 324 32.49 -17.32 15.36
CA ASP A 324 31.03 -17.34 15.58
C ASP A 324 30.30 -16.10 14.99
N GLN A 325 30.93 -15.39 14.09
CA GLN A 325 30.36 -14.19 13.49
C GLN A 325 30.34 -14.28 11.96
N ILE A 326 29.39 -13.64 11.34
CA ILE A 326 29.43 -13.25 9.94
C ILE A 326 29.64 -11.74 9.89
N ARG A 327 30.76 -11.33 9.31
CA ARG A 327 31.05 -9.92 9.07
C ARG A 327 30.68 -9.54 7.65
N LEU A 328 29.77 -8.60 7.50
CA LEU A 328 29.41 -7.99 6.22
C LEU A 328 30.14 -6.65 6.10
N MET A 329 31.02 -6.51 5.11
CA MET A 329 31.94 -5.37 4.97
C MET A 329 32.06 -4.94 3.51
N PRO A 330 32.41 -3.67 3.24
CA PRO A 330 32.79 -3.25 1.90
C PRO A 330 33.97 -4.10 1.37
N LYS A 331 33.94 -4.45 0.10
CA LYS A 331 35.10 -5.05 -0.57
C LYS A 331 36.24 -4.03 -0.54
N ALA A 332 37.40 -4.40 -0.02
CA ALA A 332 38.57 -3.56 -0.12
C ALA A 332 38.87 -3.34 -1.60
N ASP A 333 39.00 -2.07 -1.99
CA ASP A 333 39.55 -1.71 -3.30
C ASP A 333 40.98 -2.22 -3.35
N GLY A 334 41.21 -3.20 -4.22
CA GLY A 334 42.53 -3.79 -4.44
C GLY A 334 43.39 -2.92 -5.34
#